data_e567537f88edd0cd11b49a789dc2b142
#
_entry.id   e567537f88edd0cd11b49a789dc2b142
#
_cell.length_a   1.000
_cell.length_b   1.000
_cell.length_c   1.000
_cell.angle_alpha   90.00
_cell.angle_beta   90.00
_cell.angle_gamma   90.00
#
_symmetry.space_group_name_H-M   'P 1'
#
loop_
_entity.id
_entity.type
_entity.pdbx_description
1 polymer ?
#
loop_
_entity_poly.entity_id
_entity_poly.type
_entity_poly.pdbx_seq_one_letter_code
_entity_poly.pdbx_strand_id
1 'polypeptide(L)'
;MKEVAKKNLADKPMTIKDVSERTGISVYTLRYYAREGLLPSVERDKNGVRIFTEADLESVYIIECLKNCDMSIQEIKDFTRWTMEGDSTIDQRLALFQDKYNVMQEKMWKMQETVEALQYKVWFYHTAKQAGTVAVHDRMKPEDVPEKMRQIRDRMKHVERLTKGKPLWEKATRQKERSDTKRKT
;
A
#
# COMPACT_ATOMS: atom_id res chain seq x y z
N MET A 1 5.75 -11.67 32.44
CA MET A 1 5.81 -10.37 33.12
C MET A 1 4.67 -9.52 32.60
N LYS A 2 3.74 -9.17 33.49
CA LYS A 2 2.57 -8.36 33.17
C LYS A 2 3.00 -6.90 33.14
N GLU A 3 3.32 -6.37 31.97
CA GLU A 3 3.37 -4.94 31.76
C GLU A 3 2.18 -4.54 30.90
N VAL A 4 1.01 -4.62 31.51
CA VAL A 4 -0.14 -3.82 31.11
C VAL A 4 0.33 -2.38 31.26
N ALA A 5 0.50 -1.67 30.14
CA ALA A 5 0.91 -0.28 30.12
C ALA A 5 0.13 0.48 31.18
N LYS A 6 0.82 0.94 32.22
CA LYS A 6 0.26 1.87 33.20
C LYS A 6 -0.19 3.09 32.42
N LYS A 7 -1.50 3.26 32.26
CA LYS A 7 -2.11 4.47 31.74
C LYS A 7 -1.55 5.63 32.58
N ASN A 8 -0.60 6.38 32.00
CA ASN A 8 -0.04 7.54 32.65
C ASN A 8 -1.15 8.57 32.80
N LEU A 9 -1.55 8.84 34.05
CA LEU A 9 -2.58 9.81 34.42
C LEU A 9 -2.25 11.27 34.07
N ALA A 10 -1.09 11.49 33.41
CA ALA A 10 -0.57 12.82 33.06
C ALA A 10 -0.99 13.33 31.68
N ASP A 11 -1.54 12.47 30.80
CA ASP A 11 -1.91 12.88 29.46
C ASP A 11 -3.29 13.54 29.46
N LYS A 12 -3.34 14.80 29.04
CA LYS A 12 -4.59 15.54 28.89
C LYS A 12 -5.52 14.78 27.94
N PRO A 13 -6.75 14.44 28.35
CA PRO A 13 -7.69 13.72 27.50
C PRO A 13 -7.99 14.54 26.24
N MET A 14 -7.96 13.89 25.09
CA MET A 14 -8.23 14.49 23.78
C MET A 14 -9.64 14.14 23.31
N THR A 15 -10.27 15.10 22.63
CA THR A 15 -11.50 14.82 21.88
C THR A 15 -11.18 14.19 20.53
N ILE A 16 -12.18 13.59 19.89
CA ILE A 16 -12.01 13.06 18.53
C ILE A 16 -11.61 14.16 17.51
N LYS A 17 -11.94 15.42 17.78
CA LYS A 17 -11.54 16.56 16.95
C LYS A 17 -10.04 16.83 17.11
N ASP A 18 -9.53 16.82 18.34
CA ASP A 18 -8.10 17.00 18.61
C ASP A 18 -7.28 15.89 17.94
N VAL A 19 -7.75 14.63 18.01
CA VAL A 19 -7.11 13.50 17.31
C VAL A 19 -7.14 13.71 15.80
N SER A 20 -8.26 14.15 15.24
CA SER A 20 -8.38 14.45 13.80
C SER A 20 -7.41 15.54 13.35
N GLU A 21 -7.28 16.61 14.13
CA GLU A 21 -6.35 17.71 13.83
C GLU A 21 -4.89 17.27 13.91
N ARG A 22 -4.53 16.41 14.88
CA ARG A 22 -3.16 15.92 15.07
C ARG A 22 -2.75 14.86 14.06
N THR A 23 -3.68 14.00 13.62
CA THR A 23 -3.38 12.88 12.72
C THR A 23 -3.65 13.19 11.26
N GLY A 24 -4.44 14.22 10.96
CA GLY A 24 -4.97 14.50 9.62
C GLY A 24 -6.08 13.52 9.18
N ILE A 25 -6.48 12.58 10.05
CA ILE A 25 -7.53 11.60 9.74
C ILE A 25 -8.89 12.22 10.04
N SER A 26 -9.85 12.04 9.13
CA SER A 26 -11.18 12.64 9.31
C SER A 26 -11.89 12.10 10.56
N VAL A 27 -12.67 12.94 11.22
CA VAL A 27 -13.55 12.55 12.34
C VAL A 27 -14.47 11.38 11.96
N TYR A 28 -14.91 11.34 10.68
CA TYR A 28 -15.72 10.24 10.16
C TYR A 28 -14.94 8.90 10.19
N THR A 29 -13.71 8.91 9.73
CA THR A 29 -12.82 7.72 9.73
C THR A 29 -12.53 7.26 11.16
N LEU A 30 -12.22 8.19 12.07
CA LEU A 30 -11.98 7.86 13.50
C LEU A 30 -13.22 7.26 14.17
N ARG A 31 -14.43 7.78 13.87
CA ARG A 31 -15.69 7.18 14.35
C ARG A 31 -15.90 5.79 13.79
N TYR A 32 -15.56 5.57 12.53
CA TYR A 32 -15.61 4.27 11.90
C TYR A 32 -14.67 3.29 12.58
N TYR A 33 -13.41 3.64 12.84
CA TYR A 33 -12.46 2.77 13.56
C TYR A 33 -12.96 2.40 14.96
N ALA A 34 -13.45 3.37 15.70
CA ALA A 34 -14.01 3.10 17.04
C ALA A 34 -15.27 2.24 17.00
N ARG A 35 -16.12 2.38 15.97
CA ARG A 35 -17.30 1.54 15.76
C ARG A 35 -16.92 0.11 15.39
N GLU A 36 -15.91 -0.04 14.54
CA GLU A 36 -15.40 -1.35 14.12
C GLU A 36 -14.59 -2.06 15.23
N GLY A 37 -14.35 -1.42 16.39
CA GLY A 37 -13.62 -2.02 17.50
C GLY A 37 -12.11 -2.06 17.31
N LEU A 38 -11.56 -1.22 16.41
CA LEU A 38 -10.11 -1.10 16.17
C LEU A 38 -9.41 -0.30 17.29
N LEU A 39 -10.16 0.42 18.11
CA LEU A 39 -9.70 1.25 19.21
C LEU A 39 -10.34 0.81 20.53
N PRO A 40 -10.02 -0.39 21.04
CA PRO A 40 -10.70 -0.95 22.20
C PRO A 40 -10.40 -0.22 23.51
N SER A 41 -9.30 0.54 23.59
CA SER A 41 -8.88 1.32 24.74
C SER A 41 -9.61 2.66 24.90
N VAL A 42 -10.29 3.13 23.83
CA VAL A 42 -10.98 4.42 23.84
C VAL A 42 -12.21 4.37 24.76
N GLU A 43 -12.16 5.14 25.82
CA GLU A 43 -13.24 5.25 26.81
C GLU A 43 -14.25 6.35 26.43
N ARG A 44 -15.36 6.40 27.18
CA ARG A 44 -16.34 7.49 27.11
C ARG A 44 -16.38 8.23 28.44
N ASP A 45 -16.55 9.54 28.34
CA ASP A 45 -16.81 10.36 29.52
C ASP A 45 -18.24 10.12 30.09
N LYS A 46 -18.57 10.82 31.17
CA LYS A 46 -19.90 10.77 31.82
C LYS A 46 -21.06 11.22 30.92
N ASN A 47 -20.77 11.92 29.82
CA ASN A 47 -21.73 12.39 28.85
C ASN A 47 -21.79 11.46 27.59
N GLY A 48 -21.07 10.33 27.61
CA GLY A 48 -21.01 9.38 26.52
C GLY A 48 -20.07 9.79 25.38
N VAL A 49 -19.30 10.87 25.52
CA VAL A 49 -18.34 11.36 24.53
C VAL A 49 -17.06 10.55 24.61
N ARG A 50 -16.54 10.12 23.46
CA ARG A 50 -15.25 9.41 23.40
C ARG A 50 -14.11 10.33 23.80
N ILE A 51 -13.25 9.84 24.67
CA ILE A 51 -12.00 10.47 25.09
C ILE A 51 -10.82 9.61 24.70
N PHE A 52 -9.79 10.26 24.19
CA PHE A 52 -8.59 9.60 23.68
C PHE A 52 -7.38 10.00 24.53
N THR A 53 -6.44 9.09 24.64
CA THR A 53 -5.12 9.28 25.26
C THR A 53 -4.02 9.32 24.19
N GLU A 54 -2.79 9.62 24.55
CA GLU A 54 -1.64 9.49 23.64
C GLU A 54 -1.46 8.04 23.14
N ALA A 55 -1.70 7.04 23.99
CA ALA A 55 -1.66 5.63 23.59
C ALA A 55 -2.72 5.28 22.54
N ASP A 56 -3.92 5.90 22.61
CA ASP A 56 -4.92 5.75 21.57
C ASP A 56 -4.51 6.41 20.28
N LEU A 57 -3.80 7.53 20.35
CA LEU A 57 -3.23 8.20 19.17
C LEU A 57 -2.18 7.32 18.47
N GLU A 58 -1.28 6.68 19.25
CA GLU A 58 -0.33 5.69 18.71
C GLU A 58 -1.08 4.53 18.04
N SER A 59 -2.16 4.04 18.64
CA SER A 59 -3.00 2.99 18.04
C SER A 59 -3.60 3.43 16.71
N VAL A 60 -4.05 4.68 16.59
CA VAL A 60 -4.54 5.26 15.33
C VAL A 60 -3.43 5.27 14.25
N TYR A 61 -2.21 5.68 14.59
CA TYR A 61 -1.08 5.64 13.65
C TYR A 61 -0.74 4.21 13.21
N ILE A 62 -0.78 3.25 14.13
CA ILE A 62 -0.57 1.83 13.80
C ILE A 62 -1.65 1.36 12.82
N ILE A 63 -2.93 1.66 13.03
CA ILE A 63 -4.02 1.29 12.12
C ILE A 63 -3.77 1.85 10.72
N GLU A 64 -3.36 3.12 10.57
CA GLU A 64 -3.05 3.70 9.27
C GLU A 64 -1.83 3.01 8.61
N CYS A 65 -0.80 2.68 9.38
CA CYS A 65 0.35 1.92 8.88
C CYS A 65 -0.07 0.54 8.34
N LEU A 66 -0.92 -0.19 9.07
CA LEU A 66 -1.44 -1.49 8.66
C LEU A 66 -2.32 -1.40 7.40
N LYS A 67 -3.13 -0.35 7.28
CA LYS A 67 -3.91 -0.06 6.06
C LYS A 67 -3.00 0.21 4.85
N ASN A 68 -1.91 0.95 5.05
CA ASN A 68 -0.93 1.19 4.00
C ASN A 68 -0.21 -0.11 3.55
N CYS A 69 -0.23 -1.15 4.39
CA CYS A 69 0.21 -2.50 4.05
C CYS A 69 -0.92 -3.34 3.40
N ASP A 70 -2.01 -2.72 2.93
CA ASP A 70 -3.19 -3.37 2.37
C ASP A 70 -3.84 -4.42 3.31
N MET A 71 -3.76 -4.19 4.61
CA MET A 71 -4.54 -4.99 5.56
C MET A 71 -6.01 -4.58 5.51
N SER A 72 -6.88 -5.57 5.42
CA SER A 72 -8.32 -5.36 5.57
C SER A 72 -8.68 -4.97 7.01
N ILE A 73 -9.82 -4.34 7.18
CA ILE A 73 -10.32 -4.00 8.51
C ILE A 73 -10.44 -5.25 9.41
N GLN A 74 -10.80 -6.40 8.83
CA GLN A 74 -10.88 -7.64 9.61
C GLN A 74 -9.51 -8.12 10.08
N GLU A 75 -8.48 -8.07 9.24
CA GLU A 75 -7.11 -8.43 9.63
C GLU A 75 -6.57 -7.49 10.72
N ILE A 76 -6.89 -6.19 10.63
CA ILE A 76 -6.51 -5.22 11.67
C ILE A 76 -7.24 -5.52 12.99
N LYS A 77 -8.53 -5.90 12.96
CA LYS A 77 -9.28 -6.34 14.15
C LYS A 77 -8.67 -7.58 14.79
N ASP A 78 -8.33 -8.57 13.98
CA ASP A 78 -7.70 -9.81 14.46
C ASP A 78 -6.33 -9.50 15.09
N PHE A 79 -5.52 -8.69 14.45
CA PHE A 79 -4.24 -8.23 15.00
C PHE A 79 -4.42 -7.49 16.35
N THR A 80 -5.37 -6.55 16.42
CA THR A 80 -5.67 -5.82 17.66
C THR A 80 -6.09 -6.77 18.79
N ARG A 81 -6.97 -7.74 18.50
CA ARG A 81 -7.40 -8.77 19.45
C ARG A 81 -6.21 -9.59 19.92
N TRP A 82 -5.40 -10.14 19.01
CA TRP A 82 -4.21 -10.92 19.34
C TRP A 82 -3.18 -10.16 20.18
N THR A 83 -3.04 -8.86 19.94
CA THR A 83 -2.16 -8.02 20.76
C THR A 83 -2.65 -7.95 22.21
N MET A 84 -3.97 -7.90 22.43
CA MET A 84 -4.56 -7.90 23.76
C MET A 84 -4.47 -9.28 24.43
N GLU A 85 -4.51 -10.37 23.69
CA GLU A 85 -4.35 -11.75 24.20
C GLU A 85 -2.89 -12.05 24.61
N GLY A 86 -1.93 -11.21 24.19
CA GLY A 86 -0.54 -11.27 24.61
C GLY A 86 0.32 -12.31 23.87
N ASP A 87 1.30 -12.88 24.56
CA ASP A 87 2.38 -13.66 23.93
C ASP A 87 1.92 -14.98 23.31
N SER A 88 0.78 -15.51 23.75
CA SER A 88 0.17 -16.73 23.17
C SER A 88 -0.17 -16.60 21.67
N THR A 89 -0.20 -15.38 21.14
CA THR A 89 -0.57 -15.07 19.75
C THR A 89 0.59 -14.60 18.89
N ILE A 90 1.84 -14.74 19.34
CA ILE A 90 3.03 -14.30 18.61
C ILE A 90 3.10 -14.95 17.22
N ASP A 91 2.82 -16.26 17.14
CA ASP A 91 2.91 -17.00 15.88
C ASP A 91 1.86 -16.51 14.86
N GLN A 92 0.62 -16.24 15.29
CA GLN A 92 -0.44 -15.72 14.43
C GLN A 92 -0.07 -14.32 13.90
N ARG A 93 0.45 -13.45 14.78
CA ARG A 93 0.90 -12.11 14.41
C ARG A 93 2.08 -12.16 13.45
N LEU A 94 3.05 -13.05 13.68
CA LEU A 94 4.18 -13.25 12.78
C LEU A 94 3.71 -13.72 11.39
N ALA A 95 2.83 -14.73 11.35
CA ALA A 95 2.30 -15.26 10.10
C ALA A 95 1.56 -14.17 9.29
N LEU A 96 0.74 -13.34 9.94
CA LEU A 96 0.04 -12.22 9.30
C LEU A 96 1.02 -11.24 8.65
N PHE A 97 2.04 -10.80 9.39
CA PHE A 97 3.03 -9.86 8.86
C PHE A 97 3.90 -10.48 7.77
N GLN A 98 4.26 -11.75 7.90
CA GLN A 98 5.02 -12.45 6.88
C GLN A 98 4.25 -12.54 5.56
N ASP A 99 2.95 -12.83 5.60
CA ASP A 99 2.08 -12.83 4.42
C ASP A 99 2.04 -11.44 3.76
N LYS A 100 1.79 -10.38 4.54
CA LYS A 100 1.74 -9.02 4.02
C LYS A 100 3.08 -8.56 3.46
N TYR A 101 4.18 -8.92 4.11
CA TYR A 101 5.52 -8.64 3.58
C TYR A 101 5.71 -9.27 2.20
N ASN A 102 5.35 -10.53 2.02
CA ASN A 102 5.48 -11.24 0.75
C ASN A 102 4.63 -10.57 -0.35
N VAL A 103 3.37 -10.21 -0.03
CA VAL A 103 2.48 -9.50 -0.94
C VAL A 103 3.06 -8.14 -1.36
N MET A 104 3.62 -7.38 -0.42
CA MET A 104 4.25 -6.08 -0.71
C MET A 104 5.51 -6.23 -1.55
N GLN A 105 6.34 -7.24 -1.31
CA GLN A 105 7.49 -7.55 -2.15
C GLN A 105 7.08 -7.84 -3.59
N GLU A 106 6.03 -8.62 -3.80
CA GLU A 106 5.50 -8.90 -5.14
C GLU A 106 4.99 -7.63 -5.84
N LYS A 107 4.27 -6.76 -5.11
CA LYS A 107 3.81 -5.46 -5.65
C LYS A 107 4.98 -4.55 -6.03
N MET A 108 6.00 -4.47 -5.18
CA MET A 108 7.20 -3.70 -5.44
C MET A 108 7.92 -4.20 -6.69
N TRP A 109 8.05 -5.53 -6.84
CA TRP A 109 8.63 -6.14 -8.04
C TRP A 109 7.86 -5.75 -9.31
N LYS A 110 6.54 -5.91 -9.32
CA LYS A 110 5.68 -5.53 -10.46
C LYS A 110 5.79 -4.03 -10.80
N MET A 111 5.87 -3.19 -9.78
CA MET A 111 6.07 -1.74 -9.98
C MET A 111 7.44 -1.47 -10.60
N GLN A 112 8.50 -2.14 -10.15
CA GLN A 112 9.84 -2.03 -10.69
C GLN A 112 9.89 -2.42 -12.17
N GLU A 113 9.24 -3.53 -12.56
CA GLU A 113 9.11 -3.93 -13.97
C GLU A 113 8.42 -2.85 -14.81
N THR A 114 7.37 -2.23 -14.27
CA THR A 114 6.65 -1.13 -14.94
C THR A 114 7.54 0.09 -15.13
N VAL A 115 8.30 0.48 -14.10
CA VAL A 115 9.25 1.59 -14.18
C VAL A 115 10.34 1.32 -15.22
N GLU A 116 10.87 0.10 -15.27
CA GLU A 116 11.87 -0.29 -16.27
C GLU A 116 11.31 -0.23 -17.70
N ALA A 117 10.09 -0.69 -17.92
CA ALA A 117 9.43 -0.58 -19.21
C ALA A 117 9.28 0.89 -19.66
N LEU A 118 8.92 1.79 -18.73
CA LEU A 118 8.85 3.23 -18.98
C LEU A 118 10.24 3.81 -19.28
N GLN A 119 11.29 3.42 -18.55
CA GLN A 119 12.67 3.84 -18.82
C GLN A 119 13.11 3.45 -20.25
N TYR A 120 12.78 2.22 -20.68
CA TYR A 120 13.04 1.79 -22.06
C TYR A 120 12.31 2.66 -23.07
N LYS A 121 11.04 2.98 -22.87
CA LYS A 121 10.25 3.84 -23.77
C LYS A 121 10.77 5.28 -23.81
N VAL A 122 11.19 5.83 -22.68
CA VAL A 122 11.82 7.17 -22.63
C VAL A 122 13.09 7.18 -23.45
N TRP A 123 13.98 6.20 -23.26
CA TRP A 123 15.20 6.06 -24.07
C TRP A 123 14.86 5.91 -25.56
N PHE A 124 13.94 5.02 -25.91
CA PHE A 124 13.52 4.75 -27.28
C PHE A 124 13.06 6.04 -27.99
N TYR A 125 12.12 6.75 -27.41
CA TYR A 125 11.61 7.97 -28.03
C TYR A 125 12.59 9.14 -27.98
N HIS A 126 13.46 9.21 -27.00
CA HIS A 126 14.54 10.21 -26.97
C HIS A 126 15.50 10.01 -28.14
N THR A 127 15.93 8.78 -28.38
CA THR A 127 16.81 8.43 -29.53
C THR A 127 16.11 8.68 -30.85
N ALA A 128 14.85 8.28 -30.99
CA ALA A 128 14.06 8.55 -32.19
C ALA A 128 13.90 10.05 -32.48
N LYS A 129 13.66 10.86 -31.43
CA LYS A 129 13.58 12.33 -31.56
C LYS A 129 14.89 12.92 -32.05
N GLN A 130 16.03 12.48 -31.56
CA GLN A 130 17.35 12.95 -32.03
C GLN A 130 17.61 12.57 -33.48
N ALA A 131 17.16 11.39 -33.92
CA ALA A 131 17.31 10.90 -35.28
C ALA A 131 16.23 11.44 -36.27
N GLY A 132 15.19 12.08 -35.77
CA GLY A 132 14.04 12.52 -36.56
C GLY A 132 13.12 11.37 -37.02
N THR A 133 13.35 10.13 -36.62
CA THR A 133 12.59 8.95 -37.03
C THR A 133 12.71 7.80 -36.02
N VAL A 134 11.64 7.02 -35.84
CA VAL A 134 11.67 5.77 -35.06
C VAL A 134 12.42 4.64 -35.79
N ALA A 135 12.58 4.72 -37.13
CA ALA A 135 13.31 3.73 -37.93
C ALA A 135 14.83 3.68 -37.57
N VAL A 136 15.33 4.59 -36.76
CA VAL A 136 16.69 4.52 -36.23
C VAL A 136 16.95 3.22 -35.49
N HIS A 137 15.94 2.69 -34.79
CA HIS A 137 16.06 1.46 -34.02
C HIS A 137 16.18 0.20 -34.85
N ASP A 138 15.67 0.21 -36.10
CA ASP A 138 15.78 -0.92 -37.03
C ASP A 138 17.20 -1.07 -37.59
N ARG A 139 17.97 0.05 -37.56
CA ARG A 139 19.35 0.13 -38.06
C ARG A 139 20.39 0.13 -36.95
N MET A 140 19.97 0.23 -35.70
CA MET A 140 20.85 0.31 -34.55
C MET A 140 21.48 -1.05 -34.28
N LYS A 141 22.80 -1.08 -34.22
CA LYS A 141 23.52 -2.32 -33.87
C LYS A 141 23.36 -2.64 -32.39
N PRO A 142 23.46 -3.92 -31.99
CA PRO A 142 23.35 -4.31 -30.58
C PRO A 142 24.34 -3.57 -29.65
N GLU A 143 25.56 -3.27 -30.15
CA GLU A 143 26.57 -2.54 -29.39
C GLU A 143 26.20 -1.08 -29.13
N ASP A 144 25.38 -0.47 -29.98
CA ASP A 144 24.95 0.93 -29.85
C ASP A 144 23.81 1.10 -28.86
N VAL A 145 23.16 0.00 -28.48
CA VAL A 145 22.09 0.00 -27.47
C VAL A 145 22.72 -0.12 -26.09
N PRO A 146 22.47 0.83 -25.15
CA PRO A 146 22.99 0.76 -23.80
C PRO A 146 22.64 -0.59 -23.15
N GLU A 147 23.59 -1.19 -22.43
CA GLU A 147 23.42 -2.52 -21.87
C GLU A 147 22.17 -2.63 -20.98
N LYS A 148 21.92 -1.63 -20.15
CA LYS A 148 20.70 -1.55 -19.33
C LYS A 148 19.43 -1.64 -20.19
N MET A 149 19.39 -1.00 -21.34
CA MET A 149 18.23 -1.02 -22.24
C MET A 149 18.07 -2.36 -22.93
N ARG A 150 19.16 -3.05 -23.25
CA ARG A 150 19.14 -4.43 -23.75
C ARG A 150 18.54 -5.38 -22.72
N GLN A 151 19.02 -5.31 -21.49
CA GLN A 151 18.53 -6.14 -20.39
C GLN A 151 17.04 -5.93 -20.12
N ILE A 152 16.57 -4.68 -20.08
CA ILE A 152 15.14 -4.36 -19.91
C ILE A 152 14.32 -4.93 -21.07
N ARG A 153 14.74 -4.70 -22.31
CA ARG A 153 14.07 -5.21 -23.51
C ARG A 153 13.95 -6.73 -23.50
N ASP A 154 15.00 -7.42 -23.11
CA ASP A 154 15.00 -8.89 -23.10
C ASP A 154 14.10 -9.45 -22.00
N ARG A 155 14.02 -8.80 -20.82
CA ARG A 155 13.02 -9.12 -19.79
C ARG A 155 11.59 -8.87 -20.28
N MET A 156 11.32 -7.74 -20.94
CA MET A 156 10.01 -7.42 -21.52
C MET A 156 9.56 -8.48 -22.54
N LYS A 157 10.44 -8.92 -23.44
CA LYS A 157 10.17 -9.98 -24.42
C LYS A 157 9.88 -11.32 -23.73
N HIS A 158 10.56 -11.63 -22.64
CA HIS A 158 10.31 -12.83 -21.87
C HIS A 158 8.90 -12.82 -21.26
N VAL A 159 8.50 -11.71 -20.66
CA VAL A 159 7.14 -11.51 -20.09
C VAL A 159 6.07 -11.60 -21.19
N GLU A 160 6.29 -10.98 -22.37
CA GLU A 160 5.36 -11.08 -23.51
C GLU A 160 5.17 -12.54 -23.97
N ARG A 161 6.22 -13.35 -24.02
CA ARG A 161 6.14 -14.79 -24.33
C ARG A 161 5.31 -15.55 -23.30
N LEU A 162 5.51 -15.29 -22.03
CA LEU A 162 4.78 -15.93 -20.92
C LEU A 162 3.29 -15.54 -20.90
N THR A 163 2.97 -14.32 -21.34
CA THR A 163 1.59 -13.79 -21.38
C THR A 163 0.86 -14.08 -22.71
N LYS A 164 1.39 -14.97 -23.54
CA LYS A 164 0.83 -15.35 -24.86
C LYS A 164 0.65 -14.16 -25.81
N GLY A 165 1.66 -13.29 -25.86
CA GLY A 165 1.72 -12.19 -26.82
C GLY A 165 0.78 -11.02 -26.57
N LYS A 166 0.14 -10.94 -25.42
CA LYS A 166 -0.64 -9.75 -25.05
C LYS A 166 0.24 -8.77 -24.28
N PRO A 167 0.53 -7.58 -24.84
CA PRO A 167 1.36 -6.59 -24.16
C PRO A 167 0.71 -6.13 -22.86
N LEU A 168 1.52 -5.88 -21.84
CA LEU A 168 1.06 -5.48 -20.49
C LEU A 168 0.15 -4.24 -20.51
N TRP A 169 0.34 -3.32 -21.46
CA TRP A 169 -0.50 -2.13 -21.63
C TRP A 169 -1.92 -2.43 -22.13
N GLU A 170 -2.14 -3.51 -22.88
CA GLU A 170 -3.47 -3.89 -23.38
C GLU A 170 -4.40 -4.37 -22.26
N LYS A 171 -3.86 -4.94 -21.17
CA LYS A 171 -4.62 -5.31 -19.99
C LYS A 171 -5.09 -4.08 -19.20
N ALA A 172 -4.26 -3.05 -19.10
CA ALA A 172 -4.58 -1.81 -18.40
C ALA A 172 -5.70 -1.02 -19.10
N THR A 173 -5.70 -1.01 -20.44
CA THR A 173 -6.74 -0.31 -21.23
C THR A 173 -8.11 -0.96 -21.08
N ARG A 174 -8.18 -2.30 -21.13
CA ARG A 174 -9.46 -3.04 -20.95
C ARG A 174 -10.02 -2.93 -19.52
N GLN A 175 -9.19 -2.75 -18.53
CA GLN A 175 -9.65 -2.58 -17.15
C GLN A 175 -10.24 -1.18 -16.93
N LYS A 176 -9.71 -0.17 -17.63
CA LYS A 176 -10.23 1.21 -17.62
C LYS A 176 -11.57 1.29 -18.38
N GLU A 177 -11.70 0.65 -19.53
CA GLU A 177 -12.94 0.60 -20.31
C GLU A 177 -14.07 -0.13 -19.55
N ARG A 178 -13.77 -1.20 -18.80
CA ARG A 178 -14.74 -1.91 -17.96
C ARG A 178 -15.20 -1.09 -16.74
N SER A 179 -14.32 -0.26 -16.17
CA SER A 179 -14.68 0.64 -15.06
C SER A 179 -15.53 1.82 -15.52
N ASP A 180 -15.28 2.34 -16.72
CA ASP A 180 -16.01 3.47 -17.29
C ASP A 180 -17.41 3.06 -17.80
N THR A 181 -17.57 1.80 -18.28
CA THR A 181 -18.87 1.25 -18.67
C THR A 181 -19.79 1.00 -17.47
N LYS A 182 -19.23 0.60 -16.30
CA LYS A 182 -19.99 0.42 -15.05
C LYS A 182 -20.40 1.72 -14.35
N ARG A 183 -19.84 2.86 -14.75
CA ARG A 183 -20.22 4.18 -14.23
C ARG A 183 -21.31 4.88 -15.06
N LYS A 184 -21.69 4.33 -16.23
CA LYS A 184 -22.69 4.89 -17.15
C LYS A 184 -24.03 4.12 -17.15
N THR A 185 -24.15 3.10 -16.30
CA THR A 185 -25.38 2.37 -16.01
C THR A 185 -25.78 2.59 -14.55
#